data_ef398156e012820c7a59c0450db0f0f2
#
_entry.id   ef398156e012820c7a59c0450db0f0f2
#
_cell.length_a   1.000
_cell.length_b   1.000
_cell.length_c   1.000
_cell.angle_alpha   90.00
_cell.angle_beta   90.00
_cell.angle_gamma   90.00
#
_symmetry.space_group_name_H-M   'P 1'
#
loop_
_entity.id
_entity.type
_entity.pdbx_description
1 polymer ?
#
loop_
_entity_poly.entity_id
_entity_poly.type
_entity_poly.pdbx_seq_one_letter_code
_entity_poly.pdbx_strand_id
1 'polypeptide(L)'
;MKQLIVIFSMLFFCSCSSEKVTAEKAYEGVNNYCHEMYDWSIAKDNPSIMNVMMGEESDSTYEVVFRSYTGATVSFYVNKTTGNTRMVEKVPLLNIENEAGTINLFDYLKNEE
;
A
#
# COMPACT_ATOMS: atom_id res chain seq x y z
N MET A 1 -21.35 36.36 -11.80
CA MET A 1 -21.07 35.96 -11.72
C MET A 1 -20.70 35.26 -11.84
N LYS A 2 -20.43 35.01 -12.12
CA LYS A 2 -20.03 34.23 -12.15
C LYS A 2 -19.32 33.79 -11.82
N GLN A 3 -18.87 33.70 -11.45
CA GLN A 3 -18.13 33.19 -11.01
C GLN A 3 -18.07 32.73 -10.19
N LEU A 4 -18.30 32.81 -9.78
CA LEU A 4 -18.18 32.22 -8.93
C LEU A 4 -18.46 31.18 -8.87
N ILE A 5 -18.86 30.84 -9.20
CA ILE A 5 -19.01 29.90 -9.18
C ILE A 5 -18.26 29.22 -9.37
N VAL A 6 -17.84 29.07 -9.66
CA VAL A 6 -17.02 28.37 -9.77
C VAL A 6 -16.36 28.14 -8.87
N ILE A 7 -16.32 28.52 -8.33
CA ILE A 7 -15.71 28.35 -7.38
C ILE A 7 -16.06 27.61 -6.62
N PHE A 8 -16.65 27.40 -6.44
CA PHE A 8 -16.91 26.60 -5.71
C PHE A 8 -16.87 25.53 -6.06
N SER A 9 -16.93 25.39 -6.81
CA SER A 9 -16.81 24.31 -7.16
C SER A 9 -15.71 23.74 -6.93
N MET A 10 -14.93 24.12 -6.81
CA MET A 10 -13.90 23.55 -6.51
C MET A 10 -13.73 23.38 -5.28
N LEU A 11 -14.22 23.74 -4.66
CA LEU A 11 -13.97 23.61 -3.54
C LEU A 11 -14.44 22.57 -3.05
N PHE A 12 -15.23 22.09 -3.33
CA PHE A 12 -15.65 21.15 -2.86
C PHE A 12 -15.02 20.12 -3.17
N PHE A 13 -14.57 20.00 -3.87
CA PHE A 13 -13.90 18.96 -4.06
C PHE A 13 -12.87 18.91 -3.16
N CYS A 14 -12.70 19.77 -2.41
CA CYS A 14 -11.75 19.72 -1.47
C CYS A 14 -11.78 18.55 -0.62
N SER A 15 -12.91 18.12 -0.17
CA SER A 15 -12.95 17.00 0.72
C SER A 15 -12.48 15.75 0.05
N CYS A 16 -12.76 15.62 -1.19
CA CYS A 16 -12.30 14.45 -1.87
C CYS A 16 -10.85 14.48 -2.04
N SER A 17 -10.27 15.63 -2.15
CA SER A 17 -8.88 15.70 -2.45
C SER A 17 -8.00 15.36 -1.28
N SER A 18 -8.59 15.11 -0.11
CA SER A 18 -7.76 14.74 1.01
C SER A 18 -7.17 13.36 0.89
N GLU A 19 -7.76 12.49 0.06
CA GLU A 19 -7.18 11.16 -0.13
C GLU A 19 -6.36 11.14 -1.39
N LYS A 20 -5.07 10.85 -1.27
CA LYS A 20 -4.18 10.83 -2.40
C LYS A 20 -3.84 9.45 -2.88
N VAL A 21 -4.12 8.43 -2.10
CA VAL A 21 -3.75 7.07 -2.43
C VAL A 21 -5.02 6.27 -2.64
N THR A 22 -5.12 5.61 -3.78
CA THR A 22 -6.22 4.70 -4.05
C THR A 22 -5.78 3.28 -3.69
N ALA A 23 -6.74 2.37 -3.60
CA ALA A 23 -6.41 0.98 -3.32
C ALA A 23 -5.47 0.44 -4.39
N GLU A 24 -5.71 0.81 -5.64
CA GLU A 24 -4.88 0.37 -6.73
C GLU A 24 -3.45 0.85 -6.58
N LYS A 25 -3.26 2.10 -6.19
CA LYS A 25 -1.91 2.61 -6.00
C LYS A 25 -1.24 2.01 -4.79
N ALA A 26 -2.01 1.74 -3.73
CA ALA A 26 -1.46 1.09 -2.56
C ALA A 26 -0.91 -0.28 -2.95
N TYR A 27 -1.69 -1.03 -3.72
CA TYR A 27 -1.24 -2.34 -4.17
C TYR A 27 0.00 -2.21 -5.06
N GLU A 28 -0.04 -1.30 -6.01
CA GLU A 28 1.06 -1.13 -6.94
C GLU A 28 2.36 -0.79 -6.23
N GLY A 29 2.31 0.16 -5.32
CA GLY A 29 3.51 0.59 -4.61
C GLY A 29 4.10 -0.52 -3.76
N VAL A 30 3.25 -1.23 -3.03
CA VAL A 30 3.72 -2.32 -2.20
C VAL A 30 4.26 -3.46 -3.05
N ASN A 31 3.56 -3.77 -4.14
CA ASN A 31 4.02 -4.82 -5.04
C ASN A 31 5.39 -4.49 -5.62
N ASN A 32 5.59 -3.24 -6.02
CA ASN A 32 6.88 -2.81 -6.54
C ASN A 32 7.97 -2.91 -5.47
N TYR A 33 7.65 -2.48 -4.26
CA TYR A 33 8.60 -2.58 -3.16
C TYR A 33 9.00 -4.03 -2.93
N CYS A 34 8.03 -4.92 -2.90
CA CYS A 34 8.31 -6.32 -2.62
C CYS A 34 9.13 -6.96 -3.73
N HIS A 35 8.87 -6.60 -4.98
CA HIS A 35 9.65 -7.14 -6.07
C HIS A 35 11.07 -6.59 -6.08
N GLU A 36 11.27 -5.42 -5.52
CA GLU A 36 12.59 -4.85 -5.45
C GLU A 36 13.39 -5.39 -4.28
N MET A 37 12.73 -5.65 -3.16
CA MET A 37 13.42 -5.97 -1.92
C MET A 37 13.54 -7.46 -1.64
N TYR A 38 12.72 -8.29 -2.27
CA TYR A 38 12.72 -9.72 -1.99
C TYR A 38 13.05 -10.50 -3.24
N ASP A 39 13.60 -11.68 -3.04
CA ASP A 39 14.01 -12.56 -4.15
C ASP A 39 12.83 -13.44 -4.54
N TRP A 40 12.28 -13.19 -5.70
CA TRP A 40 11.12 -13.93 -6.18
C TRP A 40 11.48 -15.15 -7.02
N SER A 41 12.77 -15.37 -7.24
CA SER A 41 13.18 -16.52 -8.06
C SER A 41 12.77 -17.85 -7.46
N ILE A 42 12.67 -17.90 -6.14
CA ILE A 42 12.26 -19.11 -5.45
C ILE A 42 10.82 -19.47 -5.80
N ALA A 43 9.97 -18.48 -5.94
CA ALA A 43 8.57 -18.73 -6.23
C ALA A 43 8.31 -19.10 -7.68
N LYS A 44 9.18 -18.68 -8.58
CA LYS A 44 9.04 -18.97 -10.01
C LYS A 44 7.65 -18.61 -10.52
N ASP A 45 7.19 -17.43 -10.11
CA ASP A 45 5.88 -16.91 -10.53
C ASP A 45 4.70 -17.72 -10.02
N ASN A 46 4.90 -18.52 -9.00
CA ASN A 46 3.83 -19.29 -8.41
C ASN A 46 3.21 -18.51 -7.24
N PRO A 47 1.98 -18.00 -7.38
CA PRO A 47 1.38 -17.20 -6.31
C PRO A 47 1.04 -18.02 -5.07
N SER A 48 1.10 -19.34 -5.15
CA SER A 48 0.93 -20.16 -3.96
C SER A 48 2.14 -20.08 -3.06
N ILE A 49 3.28 -19.72 -3.62
CA ILE A 49 4.53 -19.65 -2.86
C ILE A 49 4.78 -18.26 -2.33
N MET A 50 4.67 -17.26 -3.20
CA MET A 50 4.82 -15.87 -2.81
C MET A 50 3.77 -15.05 -3.52
N ASN A 51 3.18 -14.10 -2.83
CA ASN A 51 2.23 -13.22 -3.47
C ASN A 51 2.05 -11.93 -2.68
N VAL A 52 1.42 -10.96 -3.33
CA VAL A 52 1.02 -9.71 -2.71
C VAL A 52 -0.48 -9.60 -2.95
N MET A 53 -1.24 -9.33 -1.89
CA MET A 53 -2.68 -9.23 -2.03
C MET A 53 -3.22 -8.13 -1.13
N MET A 54 -4.39 -7.64 -1.45
CA MET A 54 -5.04 -6.65 -0.62
C MET A 54 -5.58 -7.30 0.63
N GLY A 55 -5.42 -6.61 1.76
CA GLY A 55 -6.02 -7.03 3.02
C GLY A 55 -7.19 -6.15 3.34
N GLU A 56 -7.27 -5.70 4.57
CA GLU A 56 -8.42 -4.93 5.03
C GLU A 56 -8.22 -3.44 4.82
N GLU A 57 -9.32 -2.75 4.69
CA GLU A 57 -9.28 -1.31 4.55
C GLU A 57 -9.90 -0.70 5.80
N SER A 58 -9.25 0.34 6.33
CA SER A 58 -9.82 1.11 7.43
C SER A 58 -10.10 2.52 6.91
N ASP A 59 -10.55 3.39 7.81
CA ASP A 59 -10.83 4.77 7.42
C ASP A 59 -9.59 5.48 6.93
N SER A 60 -8.44 5.14 7.47
CA SER A 60 -7.21 5.89 7.17
C SER A 60 -6.16 5.08 6.44
N THR A 61 -6.31 3.77 6.34
CA THR A 61 -5.27 2.95 5.72
C THR A 61 -5.84 1.87 4.82
N TYR A 62 -5.00 1.46 3.86
CA TYR A 62 -5.21 0.21 3.15
C TYR A 62 -4.16 -0.77 3.66
N GLU A 63 -4.56 -2.00 3.88
CA GLU A 63 -3.60 -3.05 4.21
C GLU A 63 -3.29 -3.82 2.94
N VAL A 64 -1.99 -3.99 2.64
CA VAL A 64 -1.54 -4.84 1.55
C VAL A 64 -0.63 -5.88 2.18
N VAL A 65 -0.85 -7.14 1.88
CA VAL A 65 -0.14 -8.22 2.55
C VAL A 65 0.79 -8.92 1.57
N PHE A 66 2.05 -9.00 1.94
CA PHE A 66 3.04 -9.77 1.19
C PHE A 66 3.26 -11.08 1.93
N ARG A 67 3.16 -12.19 1.22
CA ARG A 67 3.44 -13.49 1.79
C ARG A 67 4.74 -14.01 1.21
N SER A 68 5.68 -14.30 2.09
CA SER A 68 6.98 -14.79 1.65
C SER A 68 6.95 -16.31 1.49
N TYR A 69 8.00 -16.84 0.89
CA TYR A 69 8.06 -18.28 0.66
C TYR A 69 8.16 -19.07 1.96
N THR A 70 8.53 -18.43 3.05
CA THR A 70 8.61 -19.12 4.34
C THR A 70 7.27 -19.21 5.03
N GLY A 71 6.25 -18.53 4.50
CA GLY A 71 4.96 -18.49 5.15
C GLY A 71 4.79 -17.30 6.06
N ALA A 72 5.86 -16.57 6.32
CA ALA A 72 5.74 -15.32 7.07
C ALA A 72 5.08 -14.28 6.18
N THR A 73 4.39 -13.33 6.78
CA THR A 73 3.75 -12.28 6.02
C THR A 73 4.22 -10.93 6.52
N VAL A 74 4.12 -9.93 5.65
CA VAL A 74 4.38 -8.56 6.02
C VAL A 74 3.14 -7.77 5.64
N SER A 75 2.51 -7.15 6.62
CA SER A 75 1.36 -6.30 6.37
C SER A 75 1.85 -4.88 6.18
N PHE A 76 1.44 -4.27 5.08
CA PHE A 76 1.80 -2.91 4.76
C PHE A 76 0.57 -2.06 4.95
N TYR A 77 0.60 -1.17 5.96
CA TYR A 77 -0.54 -0.30 6.25
C TYR A 77 -0.26 1.04 5.61
N VAL A 78 -0.90 1.29 4.49
CA VAL A 78 -0.65 2.46 3.66
C VAL A 78 -1.61 3.57 4.07
N ASN A 79 -1.07 4.70 4.48
CA ASN A 79 -1.90 5.84 4.85
C ASN A 79 -2.52 6.44 3.58
N LYS A 80 -3.83 6.57 3.58
CA LYS A 80 -4.56 7.01 2.40
C LYS A 80 -4.24 8.44 1.99
N THR A 81 -3.78 9.25 2.93
CA THR A 81 -3.53 10.65 2.66
C THR A 81 -2.06 10.92 2.38
N THR A 82 -1.18 10.37 3.19
CA THR A 82 0.24 10.71 3.10
C THR A 82 1.07 9.71 2.34
N GLY A 83 0.57 8.49 2.18
CA GLY A 83 1.36 7.43 1.57
C GLY A 83 2.38 6.81 2.51
N ASN A 84 2.46 7.26 3.75
CA ASN A 84 3.34 6.61 4.71
C ASN A 84 2.86 5.19 4.89
N THR A 85 3.79 4.26 4.84
CA THR A 85 3.44 2.85 4.88
C THR A 85 4.20 2.19 6.01
N ARG A 86 3.45 1.66 6.97
CA ARG A 86 4.03 0.97 8.11
C ARG A 86 4.06 -0.51 7.80
N MET A 87 5.19 -1.14 8.06
CA MET A 87 5.36 -2.56 7.77
C MET A 87 5.37 -3.34 9.08
N VAL A 88 4.59 -4.40 9.15
CA VAL A 88 4.53 -5.26 10.32
C VAL A 88 4.74 -6.69 9.86
N GLU A 89 5.80 -7.31 10.33
CA GLU A 89 6.09 -8.68 9.97
C GLU A 89 5.36 -9.62 10.91
N LYS A 90 4.74 -10.65 10.38
CA LYS A 90 3.98 -11.61 11.16
C LYS A 90 4.43 -13.01 10.84
N VAL A 91 4.66 -13.79 11.86
CA VAL A 91 4.99 -15.21 11.70
C VAL A 91 3.91 -15.98 12.43
N PRO A 92 2.81 -16.33 11.71
CA PRO A 92 1.64 -16.90 12.37
C PRO A 92 1.90 -18.17 13.18
N LEU A 93 2.77 -19.04 12.68
CA LEU A 93 3.03 -20.27 13.37
C LEU A 93 3.69 -20.05 14.73
N LEU A 94 4.43 -18.96 14.87
CA LEU A 94 5.09 -18.63 16.12
C LEU A 94 4.36 -17.55 16.89
N ASN A 95 3.26 -17.06 16.34
CA ASN A 95 2.47 -16.01 16.98
C ASN A 95 3.31 -14.79 17.28
N ILE A 96 4.16 -14.41 16.34
CA ILE A 96 5.07 -13.29 16.48
C ILE A 96 4.65 -12.17 15.54
N GLU A 97 4.72 -10.94 16.06
CA GLU A 97 4.43 -9.75 15.28
C GLU A 97 5.48 -8.72 15.62
N ASN A 98 6.16 -8.19 14.62
CA ASN A 98 7.21 -7.20 14.84
C ASN A 98 7.09 -6.05 13.87
N GLU A 99 7.36 -4.84 14.36
CA GLU A 99 7.46 -3.69 13.47
C GLU A 99 8.68 -3.87 12.59
N ALA A 100 8.49 -3.74 11.31
CA ALA A 100 9.59 -3.92 10.36
C ALA A 100 10.05 -2.60 9.74
N GLY A 101 9.43 -1.48 10.10
CA GLY A 101 9.85 -0.19 9.60
C GLY A 101 8.75 0.53 8.85
N THR A 102 9.12 1.62 8.20
CA THR A 102 8.19 2.40 7.39
C THR A 102 8.85 2.77 6.08
N ILE A 103 8.01 2.96 5.06
CA ILE A 103 8.46 3.44 3.77
C ILE A 103 7.48 4.49 3.29
N ASN A 104 7.89 5.22 2.27
CA ASN A 104 7.00 6.16 1.60
C ASN A 104 6.52 5.48 0.33
N LEU A 105 5.22 5.25 0.23
CA LEU A 105 4.66 4.53 -0.90
C LEU A 105 5.03 5.19 -2.23
N PHE A 106 5.07 6.51 -2.25
CA PHE A 106 5.32 7.21 -3.51
C PHE A 106 6.70 6.96 -4.08
N ASP A 107 7.64 6.52 -3.24
CA ASP A 107 8.97 6.18 -3.74
C ASP A 107 8.93 4.93 -4.60
N TYR A 108 7.88 4.15 -4.51
CA TYR A 108 7.77 2.89 -5.23
C TYR A 108 6.68 2.89 -6.28
N LEU A 109 6.03 4.03 -6.50
CA LEU A 109 5.08 4.14 -7.58
C LEU A 109 5.81 4.59 -8.83
N LYS A 110 5.41 4.02 -9.96
CA LYS A 110 6.02 4.43 -11.18
C LYS A 110 5.56 5.81 -11.51
N ASN A 111 6.46 6.59 -12.04
CA ASN A 111 6.11 7.91 -12.42
C ASN A 111 5.36 7.86 -13.71
N GLU A 112 4.14 8.32 -13.70
CA GLU A 112 3.35 8.23 -14.82
C GLU A 112 3.43 9.36 -15.69
N GLU A 113 3.85 10.38 -15.29
CA GLU A 113 3.85 11.46 -16.00
C GLU A 113 4.41 11.62 -16.95
#